data_0b48e00faa41eb3716a72310714bdd77
#
_entry.id   0b48e00faa41eb3716a72310714bdd77
#
_cell.length_a   1.000
_cell.length_b   1.000
_cell.length_c   1.000
_cell.angle_alpha   90.00
_cell.angle_beta   90.00
_cell.angle_gamma   90.00
#
_symmetry.space_group_name_H-M   'P 1'
#
loop_
_entity.id
_entity.type
_entity.pdbx_description
1 polymer ?
#
loop_
_entity_poly.entity_id
_entity_poly.type
_entity_poly.pdbx_seq_one_letter_code
_entity_poly.pdbx_strand_id
1 'polypeptide(L)'
;MLNRQGRPSGAGETHGRDIHATFTGNKALQQIEPLLFEIGRTDITGVDIAEPVAFNSRLGSAGRDVELKLPALTEPETMRHYVRLSQWNFGIDTGLFPLGSCTMKHNARLNESVARLPGFADIHPLQPVSTVQGALELMNELGRYLLTLTGMKALALSPKAGAHGELCGMAAIKAAIAARGEEKTRNVVLVPESAHGTNPATAVAIGFKVKPV
;
A
#
# COMPACT_ATOMS: atom_id res chain seq x y z
N MET A 1 -41.36 8.25 17.33
CA MET A 1 -42.44 8.53 16.36
C MET A 1 -41.97 8.07 15.00
N LEU A 2 -42.78 7.36 14.26
CA LEU A 2 -42.46 6.94 12.89
C LEU A 2 -42.98 8.01 11.92
N ASN A 3 -42.21 8.30 10.85
CA ASN A 3 -42.69 9.18 9.79
C ASN A 3 -43.78 8.48 8.94
N ARG A 4 -44.43 9.20 8.01
CA ARG A 4 -45.51 8.68 7.16
C ARG A 4 -45.15 7.46 6.30
N GLN A 5 -43.87 7.01 6.33
CA GLN A 5 -43.35 5.82 5.63
C GLN A 5 -42.93 4.71 6.58
N GLY A 6 -43.31 4.81 7.89
CA GLY A 6 -43.04 3.76 8.88
C GLY A 6 -41.57 3.66 9.36
N ARG A 7 -40.76 4.70 9.15
CA ARG A 7 -39.38 4.71 9.59
C ARG A 7 -39.21 5.51 10.89
N PRO A 8 -38.26 5.13 11.79
CA PRO A 8 -38.02 5.90 13.01
C PRO A 8 -37.55 7.32 12.65
N SER A 9 -38.22 8.32 13.23
CA SER A 9 -37.79 9.72 13.13
C SER A 9 -36.56 9.93 13.96
N GLY A 10 -35.39 10.01 13.32
CA GLY A 10 -34.13 10.26 14.02
C GLY A 10 -32.89 9.54 13.43
N ALA A 11 -33.10 8.70 12.42
CA ALA A 11 -31.96 8.24 11.64
C ALA A 11 -31.48 9.42 10.77
N GLY A 12 -30.38 10.03 11.11
CA GLY A 12 -29.69 10.96 10.22
C GLY A 12 -29.60 10.32 8.84
N GLU A 13 -29.81 11.10 7.79
CA GLU A 13 -29.60 10.67 6.41
C GLU A 13 -28.16 10.21 6.28
N THR A 14 -27.92 8.93 6.56
CA THR A 14 -26.76 8.27 5.98
C THR A 14 -26.98 8.40 4.49
N HIS A 15 -26.10 9.13 3.83
CA HIS A 15 -25.97 9.06 2.37
C HIS A 15 -25.79 7.58 2.05
N GLY A 16 -26.90 6.91 1.77
CA GLY A 16 -26.92 5.54 1.33
C GLY A 16 -26.15 5.49 0.01
N ARG A 17 -24.87 5.25 0.09
CA ARG A 17 -24.18 4.70 -1.06
C ARG A 17 -24.94 3.45 -1.39
N ASP A 18 -25.43 3.40 -2.60
CA ASP A 18 -26.13 2.22 -3.10
C ASP A 18 -25.11 1.09 -3.20
N ILE A 19 -24.83 0.48 -2.04
CA ILE A 19 -23.84 -0.56 -1.85
C ILE A 19 -24.13 -1.75 -2.76
N HIS A 20 -25.40 -1.85 -3.19
CA HIS A 20 -25.88 -2.94 -4.04
C HIS A 20 -25.36 -2.87 -5.49
N ALA A 21 -25.02 -1.69 -6.00
CA ALA A 21 -24.64 -1.52 -7.40
C ALA A 21 -23.17 -1.85 -7.69
N THR A 22 -22.30 -1.81 -6.69
CA THR A 22 -20.84 -1.93 -6.88
C THR A 22 -20.21 -3.13 -6.20
N PHE A 23 -20.97 -3.85 -5.37
CA PHE A 23 -20.42 -4.95 -4.59
C PHE A 23 -20.52 -6.28 -5.35
N THR A 24 -19.40 -6.78 -5.84
CA THR A 24 -19.27 -8.09 -6.50
C THR A 24 -18.86 -9.22 -5.55
N GLY A 25 -18.58 -8.90 -4.30
CA GLY A 25 -18.15 -9.84 -3.26
C GLY A 25 -19.32 -10.49 -2.52
N ASN A 26 -19.06 -10.95 -1.31
CA ASN A 26 -20.04 -11.64 -0.47
C ASN A 26 -21.14 -10.70 0.02
N LYS A 27 -22.33 -10.81 -0.56
CA LYS A 27 -23.52 -10.02 -0.18
C LYS A 27 -24.14 -10.42 1.17
N ALA A 28 -23.64 -11.46 1.83
CA ALA A 28 -24.23 -11.97 3.06
C ALA A 28 -24.04 -11.08 4.28
N LEU A 29 -23.11 -10.13 4.24
CA LEU A 29 -22.79 -9.24 5.36
C LEU A 29 -23.20 -7.81 5.06
N GLN A 30 -24.44 -7.48 5.44
CA GLN A 30 -24.97 -6.11 5.42
C GLN A 30 -25.02 -5.50 6.82
N GLN A 31 -24.10 -5.91 7.71
CA GLN A 31 -24.04 -5.36 9.06
C GLN A 31 -23.28 -4.03 9.04
N ILE A 32 -23.83 -3.04 9.75
CA ILE A 32 -23.10 -1.83 10.09
C ILE A 32 -22.09 -2.23 11.17
N GLU A 33 -20.81 -2.15 10.84
CA GLU A 33 -19.75 -2.42 11.81
C GLU A 33 -19.44 -1.13 12.58
N PRO A 34 -19.55 -1.10 13.90
CA PRO A 34 -19.24 0.06 14.71
C PRO A 34 -17.71 0.34 14.71
N LEU A 35 -17.34 1.57 15.05
CA LEU A 35 -15.93 1.91 15.26
C LEU A 35 -15.41 1.20 16.52
N LEU A 36 -14.11 0.88 16.53
CA LEU A 36 -13.46 0.29 17.71
C LEU A 36 -13.63 1.17 18.95
N PHE A 37 -13.64 2.49 18.79
CA PHE A 37 -13.87 3.46 19.87
C PHE A 37 -15.29 3.41 20.46
N GLU A 38 -16.26 2.86 19.72
CA GLU A 38 -17.65 2.73 20.18
C GLU A 38 -17.88 1.43 20.96
N ILE A 39 -17.06 0.40 20.72
CA ILE A 39 -17.20 -0.93 21.32
C ILE A 39 -16.08 -1.25 22.29
N GLY A 40 -14.97 -0.52 22.25
CA GLY A 40 -13.82 -0.72 23.14
C GLY A 40 -14.18 -0.43 24.58
N ARG A 41 -13.53 -1.15 25.50
CA ARG A 41 -13.64 -1.01 26.94
C ARG A 41 -12.28 -0.70 27.52
N THR A 42 -12.24 -0.25 28.77
CA THR A 42 -11.00 0.08 29.48
C THR A 42 -10.59 -1.00 30.49
N ASP A 43 -11.46 -1.99 30.71
CA ASP A 43 -11.32 -3.03 31.73
C ASP A 43 -10.81 -4.38 31.20
N ILE A 44 -10.40 -4.42 29.93
CA ILE A 44 -9.91 -5.63 29.27
C ILE A 44 -8.59 -5.37 28.55
N THR A 45 -7.81 -6.42 28.37
CA THR A 45 -6.64 -6.43 27.50
C THR A 45 -6.82 -7.44 26.38
N GLY A 46 -6.35 -7.11 25.19
CA GLY A 46 -6.42 -8.02 24.04
C GLY A 46 -5.30 -9.06 24.01
N VAL A 47 -4.22 -8.77 24.69
CA VAL A 47 -3.01 -9.61 24.71
C VAL A 47 -2.48 -9.67 26.14
N ASP A 48 -2.17 -10.87 26.59
CA ASP A 48 -1.58 -11.10 27.91
C ASP A 48 -0.05 -10.95 27.81
N ILE A 49 0.41 -9.71 27.90
CA ILE A 49 1.84 -9.37 27.90
C ILE A 49 2.25 -9.04 29.34
N ALA A 50 3.41 -9.57 29.76
CA ALA A 50 3.96 -9.24 31.06
C ALA A 50 4.15 -7.72 31.21
N GLU A 51 3.75 -7.19 32.40
CA GLU A 51 3.95 -5.79 32.71
C GLU A 51 5.44 -5.41 32.57
N PRO A 52 5.76 -4.27 31.95
CA PRO A 52 7.14 -3.83 31.86
C PRO A 52 7.71 -3.54 33.23
N VAL A 53 8.98 -3.85 33.43
CA VAL A 53 9.68 -3.49 34.66
C VAL A 53 9.57 -1.97 34.87
N ALA A 54 9.19 -1.56 36.06
CA ALA A 54 9.09 -0.15 36.40
C ALA A 54 10.42 0.56 36.12
N PHE A 55 10.39 1.63 35.35
CA PHE A 55 11.55 2.43 35.02
C PHE A 55 11.29 3.91 35.35
N ASN A 56 12.33 4.60 35.73
CA ASN A 56 12.25 6.06 35.89
C ASN A 56 12.23 6.73 34.55
N SER A 57 11.11 7.38 34.22
CA SER A 57 10.98 8.14 32.97
C SER A 57 11.99 9.27 32.95
N ARG A 58 12.73 9.38 31.83
CA ARG A 58 13.64 10.52 31.56
C ARG A 58 12.97 11.65 30.78
N LEU A 59 11.67 11.56 30.54
CA LEU A 59 10.91 12.54 29.74
C LEU A 59 10.65 13.83 30.51
N GLY A 60 10.71 13.83 31.85
CA GLY A 60 10.41 15.03 32.65
C GLY A 60 9.08 15.67 32.23
N SER A 61 9.10 16.97 31.97
CA SER A 61 7.91 17.71 31.51
C SER A 61 7.39 17.36 30.12
N ALA A 62 8.10 16.56 29.35
CA ALA A 62 7.64 16.03 28.07
C ALA A 62 6.81 14.73 28.24
N GLY A 63 6.67 14.27 29.47
CA GLY A 63 5.77 13.15 29.79
C GLY A 63 4.32 13.52 29.49
N ARG A 64 3.51 12.53 29.10
CA ARG A 64 2.07 12.73 28.87
C ARG A 64 1.33 12.75 30.21
N ASP A 65 0.53 13.80 30.42
CA ASP A 65 -0.29 13.96 31.64
C ASP A 65 -1.70 13.39 31.49
N VAL A 66 -2.10 13.03 30.27
CA VAL A 66 -3.44 12.51 30.00
C VAL A 66 -3.41 11.06 29.56
N GLU A 67 -4.39 10.29 29.99
CA GLU A 67 -4.56 8.91 29.61
C GLU A 67 -4.82 8.78 28.10
N LEU A 68 -4.22 7.76 27.48
CA LEU A 68 -4.52 7.36 26.10
C LEU A 68 -5.88 6.66 26.07
N LYS A 69 -6.89 7.32 25.53
CA LYS A 69 -8.21 6.72 25.33
C LYS A 69 -8.22 5.77 24.12
N LEU A 70 -7.35 4.77 24.12
CA LEU A 70 -7.34 3.74 23.10
C LEU A 70 -8.39 2.68 23.44
N PRO A 71 -9.12 2.16 22.44
CA PRO A 71 -10.07 1.09 22.66
C PRO A 71 -9.35 -0.20 23.01
N ALA A 72 -9.77 -0.87 24.06
CA ALA A 72 -9.33 -2.21 24.40
C ALA A 72 -10.41 -3.22 23.99
N LEU A 73 -10.00 -4.32 23.37
CA LEU A 73 -10.84 -5.40 22.89
C LEU A 73 -10.09 -6.72 23.10
N THR A 74 -10.83 -7.79 23.26
CA THR A 74 -10.25 -9.13 23.23
C THR A 74 -9.77 -9.48 21.82
N GLU A 75 -8.85 -10.43 21.70
CA GLU A 75 -8.40 -10.92 20.39
C GLU A 75 -9.58 -11.40 19.52
N PRO A 76 -10.54 -12.21 20.00
CA PRO A 76 -11.69 -12.62 19.19
C PRO A 76 -12.54 -11.45 18.69
N GLU A 77 -12.76 -10.43 19.51
CA GLU A 77 -13.51 -9.25 19.13
C GLU A 77 -12.78 -8.46 18.02
N THR A 78 -11.47 -8.27 18.17
CA THR A 78 -10.61 -7.61 17.18
C THR A 78 -10.62 -8.37 15.87
N MET A 79 -10.39 -9.68 15.90
CA MET A 79 -10.38 -10.52 14.69
C MET A 79 -11.73 -10.49 13.97
N ARG A 80 -12.82 -10.62 14.69
CA ARG A 80 -14.17 -10.59 14.12
C ARG A 80 -14.50 -9.24 13.50
N HIS A 81 -14.12 -8.14 14.16
CA HIS A 81 -14.28 -6.79 13.62
C HIS A 81 -13.58 -6.63 12.27
N TYR A 82 -12.30 -6.92 12.19
CA TYR A 82 -11.54 -6.77 10.95
C TYR A 82 -11.93 -7.77 9.87
N VAL A 83 -12.34 -8.98 10.22
CA VAL A 83 -12.88 -9.94 9.25
C VAL A 83 -14.17 -9.41 8.62
N ARG A 84 -15.09 -8.84 9.43
CA ARG A 84 -16.31 -8.21 8.88
C ARG A 84 -15.99 -7.02 7.98
N LEU A 85 -15.07 -6.15 8.38
CA LEU A 85 -14.61 -5.03 7.54
C LEU A 85 -13.96 -5.51 6.25
N SER A 86 -13.14 -6.56 6.30
CA SER A 86 -12.47 -7.10 5.12
C SER A 86 -13.44 -7.62 4.07
N GLN A 87 -14.61 -8.10 4.50
CA GLN A 87 -15.65 -8.59 3.59
C GLN A 87 -16.39 -7.48 2.85
N TRP A 88 -16.30 -6.24 3.33
CA TRP A 88 -16.86 -5.06 2.66
C TRP A 88 -15.90 -4.46 1.63
N ASN A 89 -14.64 -4.82 1.69
CA ASN A 89 -13.62 -4.33 0.79
C ASN A 89 -13.35 -5.30 -0.37
N PHE A 90 -12.87 -4.75 -1.47
CA PHE A 90 -12.36 -5.56 -2.55
C PHE A 90 -11.03 -6.18 -2.15
N GLY A 91 -10.89 -7.47 -2.38
CA GLY A 91 -9.66 -8.21 -2.18
C GLY A 91 -9.35 -9.08 -3.38
N ILE A 92 -8.08 -9.21 -3.75
CA ILE A 92 -7.67 -9.99 -4.93
C ILE A 92 -8.00 -11.47 -4.80
N ASP A 93 -8.13 -11.97 -3.57
CA ASP A 93 -8.51 -13.36 -3.31
C ASP A 93 -10.02 -13.60 -3.34
N THR A 94 -10.83 -12.55 -3.24
CA THR A 94 -12.29 -12.63 -3.20
C THR A 94 -12.94 -12.28 -4.54
N GLY A 95 -12.21 -11.66 -5.45
CA GLY A 95 -12.74 -11.26 -6.75
C GLY A 95 -11.81 -10.36 -7.54
N LEU A 96 -12.31 -9.85 -8.66
CA LEU A 96 -11.58 -8.89 -9.47
C LEU A 96 -11.43 -7.57 -8.72
N PHE A 97 -10.21 -7.10 -8.57
CA PHE A 97 -9.92 -5.82 -7.93
C PHE A 97 -10.15 -4.66 -8.93
N PRO A 98 -11.08 -3.73 -8.67
CA PRO A 98 -11.59 -2.77 -9.65
C PRO A 98 -10.75 -1.49 -9.76
N LEU A 99 -9.46 -1.55 -9.55
CA LEU A 99 -8.56 -0.40 -9.74
C LEU A 99 -7.89 -0.43 -11.11
N GLY A 100 -7.61 0.77 -11.66
CA GLY A 100 -6.91 0.95 -12.92
C GLY A 100 -5.41 0.72 -12.82
N SER A 101 -4.62 1.79 -12.81
CA SER A 101 -3.14 1.73 -12.86
C SER A 101 -2.48 0.99 -11.71
N CYS A 102 -3.07 1.04 -10.51
CA CYS A 102 -2.56 0.35 -9.32
C CYS A 102 -3.25 -0.99 -9.04
N THR A 103 -3.84 -1.61 -10.05
CA THR A 103 -4.49 -2.92 -9.91
C THR A 103 -3.50 -3.95 -9.38
N MET A 104 -3.76 -4.47 -8.19
CA MET A 104 -2.97 -5.56 -7.62
C MET A 104 -3.35 -6.87 -8.32
N LYS A 105 -2.35 -7.57 -8.82
CA LYS A 105 -2.55 -8.86 -9.48
C LYS A 105 -2.55 -9.96 -8.43
N HIS A 106 -3.24 -11.08 -8.72
CA HIS A 106 -3.16 -12.26 -7.88
C HIS A 106 -1.71 -12.71 -7.76
N ASN A 107 -1.23 -12.86 -6.52
CA ASN A 107 0.09 -13.44 -6.24
C ASN A 107 -0.07 -14.89 -5.83
N ALA A 108 0.55 -15.80 -6.56
CA ALA A 108 0.51 -17.23 -6.23
C ALA A 108 1.05 -17.46 -4.80
N ARG A 109 0.35 -18.28 -4.01
CA ARG A 109 0.76 -18.57 -2.62
C ARG A 109 2.14 -19.21 -2.52
N LEU A 110 2.55 -19.91 -3.57
CA LEU A 110 3.90 -20.46 -3.68
C LEU A 110 4.97 -19.34 -3.58
N ASN A 111 4.73 -18.20 -4.22
CA ASN A 111 5.67 -17.06 -4.18
C ASN A 111 5.90 -16.58 -2.73
N GLU A 112 4.82 -16.48 -1.95
CA GLU A 112 4.90 -16.12 -0.53
C GLU A 112 5.69 -17.14 0.30
N SER A 113 5.48 -18.43 0.03
CA SER A 113 6.18 -19.51 0.72
C SER A 113 7.68 -19.49 0.40
N VAL A 114 8.04 -19.33 -0.87
CA VAL A 114 9.43 -19.28 -1.33
C VAL A 114 10.13 -18.02 -0.83
N ALA A 115 9.46 -16.86 -0.85
CA ALA A 115 10.04 -15.61 -0.36
C ALA A 115 10.42 -15.66 1.14
N ARG A 116 9.77 -16.52 1.92
CA ARG A 116 10.06 -16.72 3.36
C ARG A 116 11.17 -17.72 3.66
N LEU A 117 11.72 -18.39 2.65
CA LEU A 117 12.86 -19.26 2.86
C LEU A 117 14.06 -18.44 3.37
N PRO A 118 14.81 -18.94 4.36
CA PRO A 118 15.95 -18.20 4.96
C PRO A 118 16.96 -17.71 3.93
N GLY A 119 17.18 -18.46 2.85
CA GLY A 119 18.08 -18.09 1.76
C GLY A 119 17.62 -16.87 0.94
N PHE A 120 16.37 -16.40 1.14
CA PHE A 120 15.83 -15.17 0.55
C PHE A 120 15.46 -14.12 1.60
N ALA A 121 14.82 -14.54 2.70
CA ALA A 121 14.30 -13.62 3.71
C ALA A 121 15.40 -13.05 4.62
N ASP A 122 16.43 -13.85 4.92
CA ASP A 122 17.46 -13.53 5.92
C ASP A 122 18.77 -13.07 5.30
N ILE A 123 18.78 -12.71 4.02
CA ILE A 123 19.96 -12.18 3.34
C ILE A 123 20.12 -10.67 3.58
N HIS A 124 21.38 -10.22 3.66
CA HIS A 124 21.70 -8.80 3.80
C HIS A 124 22.33 -8.25 2.51
N PRO A 125 21.95 -7.02 2.06
CA PRO A 125 22.46 -6.44 0.81
C PRO A 125 23.98 -6.31 0.73
N LEU A 126 24.67 -6.20 1.88
CA LEU A 126 26.12 -6.03 1.96
C LEU A 126 26.86 -7.31 2.38
N GLN A 127 26.19 -8.44 2.46
CA GLN A 127 26.90 -9.69 2.75
C GLN A 127 27.76 -10.14 1.56
N PRO A 128 28.79 -10.99 1.77
CA PRO A 128 29.66 -11.42 0.69
C PRO A 128 28.88 -12.04 -0.49
N VAL A 129 29.19 -11.60 -1.70
CA VAL A 129 28.51 -12.05 -2.95
C VAL A 129 28.54 -13.57 -3.11
N SER A 130 29.60 -14.22 -2.65
CA SER A 130 29.73 -15.69 -2.70
C SER A 130 28.65 -16.43 -1.90
N THR A 131 27.99 -15.77 -0.95
CA THR A 131 26.94 -16.37 -0.09
C THR A 131 25.52 -16.19 -0.62
N VAL A 132 25.33 -15.44 -1.71
CA VAL A 132 24.00 -15.08 -2.27
C VAL A 132 23.86 -15.43 -3.75
N GLN A 133 24.63 -16.39 -4.23
CA GLN A 133 24.65 -16.74 -5.66
C GLN A 133 23.30 -17.15 -6.20
N GLY A 134 22.50 -17.94 -5.45
CA GLY A 134 21.16 -18.34 -5.87
C GLY A 134 20.18 -17.16 -6.00
N ALA A 135 20.24 -16.17 -5.10
CA ALA A 135 19.43 -14.97 -5.21
C ALA A 135 19.83 -14.12 -6.44
N LEU A 136 21.13 -14.01 -6.72
CA LEU A 136 21.62 -13.30 -7.90
C LEU A 136 21.25 -14.01 -9.21
N GLU A 137 21.30 -15.34 -9.23
CA GLU A 137 20.86 -16.16 -10.37
C GLU A 137 19.37 -15.93 -10.65
N LEU A 138 18.52 -15.98 -9.61
CA LEU A 138 17.09 -15.69 -9.73
C LEU A 138 16.84 -14.30 -10.33
N MET A 139 17.52 -13.28 -9.83
CA MET A 139 17.41 -11.91 -10.35
C MET A 139 17.86 -11.81 -11.81
N ASN A 140 18.95 -12.46 -12.17
CA ASN A 140 19.47 -12.47 -13.55
C ASN A 140 18.48 -13.17 -14.51
N GLU A 141 17.93 -14.30 -14.10
CA GLU A 141 16.97 -15.03 -14.92
C GLU A 141 15.65 -14.27 -15.08
N LEU A 142 15.14 -13.68 -14.01
CA LEU A 142 13.98 -12.78 -14.08
C LEU A 142 14.25 -11.60 -15.03
N GLY A 143 15.43 -11.02 -14.92
CA GLY A 143 15.85 -9.94 -15.82
C GLY A 143 15.82 -10.35 -17.28
N ARG A 144 16.35 -11.53 -17.60
CA ARG A 144 16.33 -12.11 -18.96
C ARG A 144 14.91 -12.29 -19.48
N TYR A 145 14.01 -12.84 -18.66
CA TYR A 145 12.60 -12.99 -19.05
C TYR A 145 11.92 -11.65 -19.34
N LEU A 146 12.12 -10.67 -18.47
CA LEU A 146 11.54 -9.34 -18.63
C LEU A 146 12.07 -8.63 -19.90
N LEU A 147 13.35 -8.69 -20.17
CA LEU A 147 13.96 -8.13 -21.39
C LEU A 147 13.41 -8.81 -22.65
N THR A 148 13.23 -10.13 -22.61
CA THR A 148 12.65 -10.89 -23.73
C THR A 148 11.21 -10.51 -24.00
N LEU A 149 10.38 -10.41 -22.95
CA LEU A 149 8.97 -10.08 -23.04
C LEU A 149 8.72 -8.64 -23.50
N THR A 150 9.56 -7.70 -23.08
CA THR A 150 9.38 -6.27 -23.38
C THR A 150 10.15 -5.79 -24.59
N GLY A 151 11.11 -6.56 -25.09
CA GLY A 151 12.03 -6.14 -26.16
C GLY A 151 12.99 -5.02 -25.76
N MET A 152 13.09 -4.69 -24.47
CA MET A 152 13.97 -3.65 -23.95
C MET A 152 15.43 -4.08 -23.95
N LYS A 153 16.35 -3.10 -23.98
CA LYS A 153 17.82 -3.36 -24.02
C LYS A 153 18.45 -3.42 -22.64
N ALA A 154 17.79 -2.86 -21.63
CA ALA A 154 18.29 -2.81 -20.27
C ALA A 154 17.14 -2.88 -19.27
N LEU A 155 17.46 -3.25 -18.05
CA LEU A 155 16.51 -3.44 -16.97
C LEU A 155 17.10 -2.90 -15.66
N ALA A 156 16.22 -2.31 -14.82
CA ALA A 156 16.51 -1.98 -13.43
C ALA A 156 15.53 -2.73 -12.53
N LEU A 157 16.02 -3.54 -11.60
CA LEU A 157 15.20 -4.29 -10.64
C LEU A 157 15.10 -3.60 -9.26
N SER A 158 15.78 -2.47 -9.06
CA SER A 158 15.77 -1.72 -7.82
C SER A 158 14.48 -0.91 -7.54
N PRO A 159 13.70 -0.45 -8.52
CA PRO A 159 12.45 0.25 -8.26
C PRO A 159 11.47 -0.59 -7.42
N LYS A 160 10.85 0.06 -6.39
CA LYS A 160 9.94 -0.61 -5.45
C LYS A 160 8.47 -0.39 -5.76
N ALA A 161 8.16 0.61 -6.57
CA ALA A 161 6.80 0.98 -6.97
C ALA A 161 6.81 1.65 -8.34
N GLY A 162 5.62 1.85 -8.95
CA GLY A 162 5.49 2.51 -10.25
C GLY A 162 6.14 3.89 -10.30
N ALA A 163 5.88 4.72 -9.28
CA ALA A 163 6.50 6.05 -9.19
C ALA A 163 8.04 6.00 -9.12
N HIS A 164 8.62 5.00 -8.47
CA HIS A 164 10.08 4.82 -8.44
C HIS A 164 10.62 4.33 -9.79
N GLY A 165 9.89 3.46 -10.49
CA GLY A 165 10.22 3.05 -11.86
C GLY A 165 10.19 4.23 -12.83
N GLU A 166 9.19 5.09 -12.70
CA GLU A 166 9.07 6.33 -13.47
C GLU A 166 10.26 7.27 -13.21
N LEU A 167 10.61 7.50 -11.94
CA LEU A 167 11.78 8.29 -11.56
C LEU A 167 13.07 7.74 -12.16
N CYS A 168 13.27 6.43 -12.09
CA CYS A 168 14.42 5.74 -12.65
C CYS A 168 14.51 5.93 -14.18
N GLY A 169 13.39 5.73 -14.87
CA GLY A 169 13.31 5.93 -16.33
C GLY A 169 13.57 7.37 -16.74
N MET A 170 12.96 8.32 -16.07
CA MET A 170 13.16 9.74 -16.32
C MET A 170 14.58 10.22 -16.03
N ALA A 171 15.21 9.70 -14.97
CA ALA A 171 16.61 9.97 -14.66
C ALA A 171 17.54 9.44 -15.77
N ALA A 172 17.28 8.25 -16.28
CA ALA A 172 18.02 7.67 -17.41
C ALA A 172 17.87 8.53 -18.68
N ILE A 173 16.64 9.00 -18.99
CA ILE A 173 16.38 9.90 -20.11
C ILE A 173 17.15 11.21 -19.93
N LYS A 174 17.14 11.80 -18.75
CA LYS A 174 17.87 13.03 -18.46
C LYS A 174 19.38 12.84 -18.68
N ALA A 175 19.94 11.76 -18.16
CA ALA A 175 21.35 11.42 -18.36
C ALA A 175 21.71 11.26 -19.86
N ALA A 176 20.84 10.61 -20.63
CA ALA A 176 21.03 10.45 -22.07
C ALA A 176 20.97 11.78 -22.84
N ILE A 177 20.08 12.70 -22.43
CA ILE A 177 20.00 14.06 -23.00
C ILE A 177 21.29 14.83 -22.66
N ALA A 178 21.76 14.76 -21.43
CA ALA A 178 22.99 15.39 -20.98
C ALA A 178 24.23 14.87 -21.76
N ALA A 179 24.33 13.56 -21.94
CA ALA A 179 25.40 12.94 -22.70
C ALA A 179 25.47 13.40 -24.18
N ARG A 180 24.34 13.88 -24.72
CA ARG A 180 24.25 14.45 -26.08
C ARG A 180 24.43 15.97 -26.10
N GLY A 181 24.57 16.62 -24.95
CA GLY A 181 24.67 18.09 -24.86
C GLY A 181 23.35 18.84 -25.16
N GLU A 182 22.21 18.14 -25.08
CA GLU A 182 20.90 18.68 -25.46
C GLU A 182 20.09 19.28 -24.29
N GLU A 183 20.65 19.39 -23.11
CA GLU A 183 19.95 19.78 -21.86
C GLU A 183 19.23 21.15 -21.96
N LYS A 184 19.80 22.08 -22.70
CA LYS A 184 19.24 23.44 -22.86
C LYS A 184 18.03 23.44 -23.78
N THR A 185 17.97 22.54 -24.74
CA THR A 185 16.93 22.48 -25.79
C THR A 185 15.87 21.44 -25.50
N ARG A 186 16.19 20.35 -24.78
CA ARG A 186 15.28 19.25 -24.46
C ARG A 186 15.02 19.17 -22.95
N ASN A 187 14.43 20.21 -22.42
CA ASN A 187 14.15 20.37 -20.98
C ASN A 187 12.67 20.45 -20.64
N VAL A 188 11.77 20.15 -21.58
CA VAL A 188 10.32 20.18 -21.38
C VAL A 188 9.74 18.78 -21.53
N VAL A 189 8.87 18.40 -20.61
CA VAL A 189 8.06 17.18 -20.66
C VAL A 189 6.61 17.57 -20.94
N LEU A 190 6.02 16.96 -21.96
CA LEU A 190 4.60 17.10 -22.26
C LEU A 190 3.82 16.10 -21.40
N VAL A 191 2.81 16.56 -20.68
CA VAL A 191 2.03 15.73 -19.77
C VAL A 191 0.55 15.93 -20.08
N PRO A 192 -0.22 14.88 -20.42
CA PRO A 192 -1.66 14.97 -20.58
C PRO A 192 -2.33 15.46 -19.30
N GLU A 193 -3.39 16.26 -19.40
CA GLU A 193 -4.17 16.71 -18.24
C GLU A 193 -4.74 15.53 -17.43
N SER A 194 -5.05 14.42 -18.10
CA SER A 194 -5.54 13.19 -17.47
C SER A 194 -4.45 12.33 -16.81
N ALA A 195 -3.18 12.74 -16.88
CA ALA A 195 -2.08 11.95 -16.32
C ALA A 195 -2.15 11.85 -14.80
N HIS A 196 -1.62 10.75 -14.28
CA HIS A 196 -1.45 10.61 -12.82
C HIS A 196 -0.52 11.70 -12.27
N GLY A 197 -0.80 12.20 -11.08
CA GLY A 197 -0.04 13.28 -10.45
C GLY A 197 1.46 13.02 -10.28
N THR A 198 1.90 11.76 -10.24
CA THR A 198 3.33 11.39 -10.22
C THR A 198 4.07 11.81 -11.50
N ASN A 199 3.42 11.82 -12.66
CA ASN A 199 4.10 12.12 -13.91
C ASN A 199 4.68 13.55 -13.92
N PRO A 200 3.89 14.61 -13.70
CA PRO A 200 4.45 15.96 -13.61
C PRO A 200 5.37 16.13 -12.39
N ALA A 201 5.04 15.52 -11.23
CA ALA A 201 5.85 15.63 -10.03
C ALA A 201 7.26 15.05 -10.23
N THR A 202 7.39 13.87 -10.83
CA THR A 202 8.67 13.25 -11.15
C THR A 202 9.47 14.10 -12.14
N ALA A 203 8.84 14.60 -13.19
CA ALA A 203 9.52 15.46 -14.17
C ALA A 203 10.11 16.71 -13.51
N VAL A 204 9.34 17.39 -12.66
CA VAL A 204 9.81 18.57 -11.91
C VAL A 204 10.93 18.21 -10.93
N ALA A 205 10.77 17.12 -10.17
CA ALA A 205 11.75 16.70 -9.16
C ALA A 205 13.16 16.46 -9.73
N ILE A 206 13.24 16.01 -10.99
CA ILE A 206 14.53 15.82 -11.67
C ILE A 206 14.95 17.01 -12.54
N GLY A 207 14.19 18.11 -12.50
CA GLY A 207 14.57 19.40 -13.11
C GLY A 207 14.12 19.60 -14.54
N PHE A 208 13.10 18.90 -15.02
CA PHE A 208 12.40 19.26 -16.27
C PHE A 208 11.31 20.30 -16.01
N LYS A 209 10.98 21.04 -17.06
CA LYS A 209 9.77 21.87 -17.10
C LYS A 209 8.61 21.00 -17.59
N VAL A 210 7.43 21.18 -17.01
CA VAL A 210 6.22 20.48 -17.42
C VAL A 210 5.35 21.40 -18.27
N LYS A 211 4.82 20.87 -19.36
CA LYS A 211 3.81 21.54 -20.19
C LYS A 211 2.59 20.62 -20.29
N PRO A 212 1.43 21.01 -19.72
CA PRO A 212 0.17 20.29 -19.92
C PRO A 212 -0.26 20.30 -21.38
N VAL A 213 -0.88 19.22 -21.84
CA VAL A 213 -1.40 19.03 -23.18
C VAL A 213 -2.70 18.22 -23.16
#